data_4610e3b27c7d20d1a99b7330558a50fc
#
_entry.id   4610e3b27c7d20d1a99b7330558a50fc
#
_cell.length_a   1.000
_cell.length_b   1.000
_cell.length_c   1.000
_cell.angle_alpha   90.00
_cell.angle_beta   90.00
_cell.angle_gamma   90.00
#
_symmetry.space_group_name_H-M   'P 1'
#
loop_
_entity.id
_entity.type
_entity.pdbx_description
1 polymer ?
#
loop_
_entity_poly.entity_id
_entity_poly.type
_entity_poly.pdbx_seq_one_letter_code
_entity_poly.pdbx_strand_id
1 'polypeptide(L)'
;MRNILIILCLFLLNVSAQADRQERRFSNFNKWLVQNEFKDYYKLGFGEPIGKCKDLEKFSMHWYYNNCDKNKKIIGNYDVNTYNGNSEIPEKIQGKDVKANYETLLYYFWRYVHNDEGNWAGAPRYIDIKPSDNTYQFKFDLRNDKYIKKQMQKTALLSYLLYEDGKIVIDEMSPKDRFGKVYTNETQFHSQSVGKSLASYILGHAICKGYVGNIDSKINDWPIIKNSIYHDQKIIDIINMAAGDQAYFSKNNPSNRYKTGRSVSNTTPKKAMENEFKELKPSKKRYAYNNFLPHLILNYVIFKIGEEKYQELIDDIFRKKIGIEHGMFFVEPETSEPGDRSTRTTFLATRYDYLRMSKAMLDDWQNDTCEGKYLKSLFERRIKKNEQWENNKDSFGLTKSYAGFFHTGLKGMKKRPVFIMDGYGGQIFTIDFERARIVATIAI
;
A
#
# COMPACT_ATOMS: atom_id res chain seq x y z
N MET A 1 -30.47 33.82 -10.41
CA MET A 1 -29.33 33.90 -11.34
C MET A 1 -28.00 34.18 -10.65
N ARG A 2 -27.93 35.12 -9.70
CA ARG A 2 -26.65 35.48 -9.01
C ARG A 2 -26.01 34.32 -8.24
N ASN A 3 -26.80 33.45 -7.59
CA ASN A 3 -26.27 32.31 -6.82
C ASN A 3 -25.77 31.16 -7.70
N ILE A 4 -26.31 30.99 -8.92
CA ILE A 4 -25.83 29.98 -9.86
C ILE A 4 -24.49 30.36 -10.45
N LEU A 5 -24.25 31.67 -10.65
CA LEU A 5 -22.97 32.19 -11.15
C LEU A 5 -21.83 31.97 -10.13
N ILE A 6 -22.10 32.16 -8.84
CA ILE A 6 -21.11 31.95 -7.77
C ILE A 6 -20.73 30.47 -7.65
N ILE A 7 -21.69 29.56 -7.77
CA ILE A 7 -21.41 28.10 -7.74
C ILE A 7 -20.61 27.68 -8.97
N LEU A 8 -20.92 28.23 -10.15
CA LEU A 8 -20.15 27.95 -11.36
C LEU A 8 -18.71 28.48 -11.28
N CYS A 9 -18.51 29.69 -10.73
CA CYS A 9 -17.18 30.26 -10.51
C CYS A 9 -16.35 29.46 -9.50
N LEU A 10 -16.96 28.97 -8.43
CA LEU A 10 -16.28 28.12 -7.44
C LEU A 10 -15.90 26.74 -8.03
N PHE A 11 -16.74 26.20 -8.92
CA PHE A 11 -16.42 24.96 -9.63
C PHE A 11 -15.27 25.15 -10.62
N LEU A 12 -15.27 26.24 -11.38
CA LEU A 12 -14.21 26.57 -12.34
C LEU A 12 -12.89 26.87 -11.64
N LEU A 13 -12.90 27.56 -10.48
CA LEU A 13 -11.70 27.82 -9.68
C LEU A 13 -11.09 26.52 -9.11
N ASN A 14 -11.90 25.57 -8.67
CA ASN A 14 -11.41 24.27 -8.20
C ASN A 14 -10.82 23.43 -9.33
N VAL A 15 -11.43 23.43 -10.51
CA VAL A 15 -10.91 22.72 -11.69
C VAL A 15 -9.60 23.34 -12.18
N SER A 16 -9.50 24.67 -12.20
CA SER A 16 -8.27 25.38 -12.60
C SER A 16 -7.13 25.15 -11.62
N ALA A 17 -7.39 25.19 -10.30
CA ALA A 17 -6.38 24.92 -9.28
C ALA A 17 -5.86 23.47 -9.33
N GLN A 18 -6.71 22.52 -9.66
CA GLN A 18 -6.32 21.11 -9.80
C GLN A 18 -5.52 20.86 -11.08
N ALA A 19 -5.87 21.52 -12.18
CA ALA A 19 -5.12 21.48 -13.43
C ALA A 19 -3.75 22.12 -13.28
N ASP A 20 -3.67 23.31 -12.69
CA ASP A 20 -2.41 24.02 -12.42
C ASP A 20 -1.45 23.23 -11.49
N ARG A 21 -2.00 22.51 -10.52
CA ARG A 21 -1.22 21.61 -9.66
C ARG A 21 -0.66 20.42 -10.44
N GLN A 22 -1.43 19.85 -11.37
CA GLN A 22 -0.97 18.72 -12.20
C GLN A 22 0.09 19.17 -13.21
N GLU A 23 -0.06 20.35 -13.80
CA GLU A 23 0.91 20.92 -14.73
C GLU A 23 2.25 21.23 -14.05
N ARG A 24 2.22 21.82 -12.85
CA ARG A 24 3.45 22.03 -12.06
C ARG A 24 4.17 20.73 -11.75
N ARG A 25 3.46 19.69 -11.40
CA ARG A 25 4.03 18.36 -11.16
C ARG A 25 4.71 17.80 -12.41
N PHE A 26 4.04 17.91 -13.55
CA PHE A 26 4.58 17.45 -14.82
C PHE A 26 5.86 18.22 -15.20
N SER A 27 5.85 19.52 -15.04
CA SER A 27 7.03 20.37 -15.29
C SER A 27 8.20 20.00 -14.38
N ASN A 28 7.96 19.74 -13.10
CA ASN A 28 9.00 19.33 -12.16
C ASN A 28 9.59 17.96 -12.51
N PHE A 29 8.75 17.02 -12.94
CA PHE A 29 9.22 15.71 -13.40
C PHE A 29 10.14 15.82 -14.61
N ASN A 30 9.76 16.61 -15.60
CA ASN A 30 10.60 16.83 -16.78
C ASN A 30 11.93 17.50 -16.42
N LYS A 31 11.91 18.51 -15.55
CA LYS A 31 13.15 19.13 -15.04
C LYS A 31 14.04 18.10 -14.37
N TRP A 32 13.47 17.24 -13.55
CA TRP A 32 14.21 16.20 -12.87
C TRP A 32 14.81 15.17 -13.85
N LEU A 33 14.07 14.73 -14.88
CA LEU A 33 14.58 13.85 -15.93
C LEU A 33 15.80 14.47 -16.63
N VAL A 34 15.71 15.77 -16.96
CA VAL A 34 16.81 16.49 -17.60
C VAL A 34 18.01 16.64 -16.67
N GLN A 35 17.82 17.02 -15.42
CA GLN A 35 18.85 17.17 -14.41
C GLN A 35 19.62 15.87 -14.14
N ASN A 36 18.93 14.74 -14.22
CA ASN A 36 19.52 13.41 -14.03
C ASN A 36 19.94 12.74 -15.34
N GLU A 37 20.00 13.49 -16.45
CA GLU A 37 20.43 13.00 -17.76
C GLU A 37 19.58 11.89 -18.36
N PHE A 38 18.30 11.75 -17.94
CA PHE A 38 17.34 10.81 -18.51
C PHE A 38 16.64 11.38 -19.75
N LYS A 39 17.40 11.94 -20.68
CA LYS A 39 16.83 12.50 -21.92
C LYS A 39 16.03 11.47 -22.73
N ASP A 40 16.45 10.23 -22.66
CA ASP A 40 15.87 9.11 -23.38
C ASP A 40 15.33 8.06 -22.39
N TYR A 41 14.34 8.43 -21.55
CA TYR A 41 13.77 7.53 -20.54
C TYR A 41 13.30 6.19 -21.10
N TYR A 42 12.92 6.10 -22.37
CA TYR A 42 12.56 4.84 -23.04
C TYR A 42 13.75 3.87 -23.13
N LYS A 43 14.99 4.35 -23.11
CA LYS A 43 16.19 3.50 -23.00
C LYS A 43 16.29 2.78 -21.65
N LEU A 44 15.56 3.26 -20.64
CA LEU A 44 15.42 2.58 -19.36
C LEU A 44 14.50 1.35 -19.41
N GLY A 45 13.99 1.00 -20.59
CA GLY A 45 13.08 -0.13 -20.78
C GLY A 45 11.60 0.25 -20.79
N PHE A 46 11.27 1.53 -20.80
CA PHE A 46 9.92 2.04 -21.01
C PHE A 46 9.54 1.97 -22.48
N GLY A 47 8.25 1.81 -22.76
CA GLY A 47 7.74 1.91 -24.12
C GLY A 47 7.92 3.33 -24.67
N GLU A 48 8.24 3.46 -25.96
CA GLU A 48 8.26 4.78 -26.61
C GLU A 48 6.89 5.46 -26.52
N PRO A 49 6.85 6.78 -26.22
CA PRO A 49 5.62 7.55 -26.33
C PRO A 49 5.14 7.58 -27.79
N ILE A 50 3.85 7.37 -27.99
CA ILE A 50 3.25 7.25 -29.32
C ILE A 50 2.85 8.62 -29.85
N GLY A 51 3.28 8.96 -31.08
CA GLY A 51 2.82 10.13 -31.81
C GLY A 51 3.06 11.47 -31.09
N LYS A 52 2.01 12.28 -30.94
CA LYS A 52 2.06 13.60 -30.28
C LYS A 52 2.39 13.56 -28.80
N CYS A 53 2.39 12.38 -28.18
CA CYS A 53 2.80 12.19 -26.79
C CYS A 53 4.33 12.29 -26.60
N LYS A 54 5.09 12.43 -27.67
CA LYS A 54 6.55 12.63 -27.62
C LYS A 54 6.95 13.99 -27.06
N ASP A 55 6.06 14.98 -27.13
CA ASP A 55 6.32 16.34 -26.66
C ASP A 55 5.85 16.49 -25.21
N LEU A 56 6.69 16.02 -24.28
CA LEU A 56 6.37 15.92 -22.85
C LEU A 56 6.22 17.27 -22.15
N GLU A 57 6.72 18.35 -22.76
CA GLU A 57 6.68 19.68 -22.14
C GLU A 57 5.30 20.35 -22.25
N LYS A 58 4.45 19.85 -23.17
CA LYS A 58 3.16 20.46 -23.51
C LYS A 58 1.93 19.87 -22.82
N PHE A 59 2.05 18.74 -22.14
CA PHE A 59 0.88 17.99 -21.68
C PHE A 59 0.76 17.89 -20.18
N SER A 60 -0.46 18.11 -19.66
CA SER A 60 -0.78 17.77 -18.29
C SER A 60 -0.82 16.23 -18.11
N MET A 61 -0.54 15.73 -16.90
CA MET A 61 -0.68 14.30 -16.58
C MET A 61 -2.07 13.78 -16.91
N HIS A 62 -3.13 14.55 -16.62
CA HIS A 62 -4.51 14.18 -16.94
C HIS A 62 -4.72 13.98 -18.43
N TRP A 63 -4.19 14.89 -19.24
CA TRP A 63 -4.27 14.78 -20.69
C TRP A 63 -3.52 13.54 -21.21
N TYR A 64 -2.32 13.30 -20.69
CA TYR A 64 -1.52 12.14 -21.04
C TYR A 64 -2.25 10.83 -20.72
N TYR A 65 -2.80 10.68 -19.52
CA TYR A 65 -3.59 9.52 -19.11
C TYR A 65 -4.75 9.20 -20.05
N ASN A 66 -5.39 10.23 -20.58
CA ASN A 66 -6.57 10.04 -21.42
C ASN A 66 -6.24 9.84 -22.90
N ASN A 67 -5.09 10.32 -23.37
CA ASN A 67 -4.80 10.43 -24.80
C ASN A 67 -3.59 9.60 -25.27
N CYS A 68 -2.66 9.25 -24.39
CA CYS A 68 -1.40 8.63 -24.78
C CYS A 68 -1.29 7.16 -24.46
N ASP A 69 -2.07 6.65 -23.52
CA ASP A 69 -2.01 5.24 -23.16
C ASP A 69 -3.19 4.47 -23.74
N LYS A 70 -3.01 3.97 -24.95
CA LYS A 70 -3.97 3.05 -25.57
C LYS A 70 -3.93 1.64 -24.95
N ASN A 71 -2.89 1.29 -24.24
CA ASN A 71 -2.68 -0.07 -23.76
C ASN A 71 -2.94 -0.28 -22.27
N LYS A 72 -3.21 0.77 -21.49
CA LYS A 72 -3.56 0.76 -20.04
C LYS A 72 -3.09 -0.49 -19.25
N LYS A 73 -1.98 -1.08 -19.69
CA LYS A 73 -1.41 -2.25 -19.03
C LYS A 73 -0.64 -1.76 -17.82
N ILE A 74 -1.18 -2.08 -16.66
CA ILE A 74 -0.51 -1.93 -15.38
C ILE A 74 0.76 -2.76 -15.43
N ILE A 75 1.89 -2.10 -15.25
CA ILE A 75 3.20 -2.69 -15.20
C ILE A 75 3.54 -2.91 -13.73
N GLY A 76 4.33 -3.93 -13.48
CA GLY A 76 4.82 -4.25 -12.15
C GLY A 76 4.18 -5.47 -11.53
N ASN A 77 3.42 -6.22 -12.27
CA ASN A 77 3.01 -7.54 -11.84
C ASN A 77 4.19 -8.48 -12.00
N TYR A 78 4.95 -8.63 -10.91
CA TYR A 78 5.82 -9.77 -10.79
C TYR A 78 4.92 -10.98 -10.69
N ASP A 79 4.98 -11.79 -11.74
CA ASP A 79 4.35 -13.08 -11.70
C ASP A 79 5.17 -13.95 -10.73
N VAL A 80 4.71 -14.07 -9.49
CA VAL A 80 5.22 -15.04 -8.52
C VAL A 80 4.91 -16.46 -9.00
N ASN A 81 4.62 -16.67 -10.29
CA ASN A 81 4.18 -17.92 -10.90
C ASN A 81 5.27 -18.97 -11.11
N THR A 82 6.50 -18.74 -10.71
CA THR A 82 7.51 -19.81 -10.62
C THR A 82 7.27 -20.75 -9.47
N TYR A 83 6.21 -20.49 -8.74
CA TYR A 83 5.82 -21.31 -7.65
C TYR A 83 5.20 -22.61 -8.18
N ASN A 84 5.96 -23.69 -8.16
CA ASN A 84 5.51 -25.00 -8.64
C ASN A 84 4.71 -25.81 -7.60
N GLY A 85 4.23 -25.18 -6.56
CA GLY A 85 3.35 -25.80 -5.58
C GLY A 85 4.03 -26.64 -4.49
N ASN A 86 5.33 -26.84 -4.56
CA ASN A 86 6.05 -27.76 -3.71
C ASN A 86 6.78 -27.13 -2.55
N SER A 87 6.15 -26.26 -1.80
CA SER A 87 6.64 -26.01 -0.45
C SER A 87 7.54 -24.81 -0.18
N GLU A 88 8.02 -24.07 -1.16
CA GLU A 88 8.90 -22.93 -0.89
C GLU A 88 8.40 -21.63 -1.50
N ILE A 89 8.51 -20.53 -0.76
CA ILE A 89 8.33 -19.21 -1.38
C ILE A 89 9.34 -19.13 -2.51
N PRO A 90 8.92 -18.76 -3.72
CA PRO A 90 9.82 -18.66 -4.84
C PRO A 90 10.88 -17.62 -4.53
N GLU A 91 12.12 -18.05 -4.48
CA GLU A 91 13.27 -17.13 -4.53
C GLU A 91 13.26 -16.36 -5.86
N LYS A 92 12.64 -16.96 -6.87
CA LYS A 92 12.60 -16.45 -8.24
C LYS A 92 11.28 -15.76 -8.52
N ILE A 93 11.38 -14.51 -8.86
CA ILE A 93 10.29 -13.72 -9.39
C ILE A 93 10.36 -13.80 -10.90
N GLN A 94 9.30 -14.32 -11.53
CA GLN A 94 9.13 -14.12 -12.97
C GLN A 94 8.53 -12.74 -13.19
N GLY A 95 9.38 -11.77 -13.47
CA GLY A 95 8.91 -10.60 -14.17
C GLY A 95 8.49 -11.03 -15.57
N LYS A 96 7.28 -10.72 -16.00
CA LYS A 96 7.01 -10.64 -17.43
C LYS A 96 7.99 -9.62 -18.00
N ASP A 97 8.47 -9.83 -19.22
CA ASP A 97 9.19 -8.81 -20.01
C ASP A 97 8.23 -7.64 -20.32
N VAL A 98 7.72 -7.02 -19.28
CA VAL A 98 6.83 -5.88 -19.39
C VAL A 98 7.71 -4.66 -19.30
N LYS A 99 7.89 -4.01 -20.43
CA LYS A 99 8.48 -2.68 -20.46
C LYS A 99 7.60 -1.75 -19.64
N ALA A 100 8.15 -1.10 -18.64
CA ALA A 100 7.44 -0.06 -17.94
C ALA A 100 7.03 1.00 -18.97
N ASN A 101 5.78 1.46 -18.93
CA ASN A 101 5.33 2.53 -19.81
C ASN A 101 5.50 3.89 -19.12
N TYR A 102 5.44 4.93 -19.91
CA TYR A 102 5.64 6.29 -19.42
C TYR A 102 4.59 6.69 -18.37
N GLU A 103 3.36 6.24 -18.51
CA GLU A 103 2.28 6.50 -17.54
C GLU A 103 2.61 5.91 -16.17
N THR A 104 3.07 4.68 -16.14
CA THR A 104 3.46 4.01 -14.90
C THR A 104 4.66 4.71 -14.27
N LEU A 105 5.64 5.09 -15.08
CA LEU A 105 6.79 5.88 -14.63
C LEU A 105 6.34 7.19 -13.99
N LEU A 106 5.52 7.97 -14.67
CA LEU A 106 4.99 9.22 -14.12
C LEU A 106 4.21 9.00 -12.84
N TYR A 107 3.33 8.03 -12.82
CA TYR A 107 2.49 7.73 -11.67
C TYR A 107 3.32 7.35 -10.45
N TYR A 108 4.31 6.48 -10.61
CA TYR A 108 5.14 6.01 -9.52
C TYR A 108 6.23 7.00 -9.15
N PHE A 109 6.84 7.65 -10.12
CA PHE A 109 7.82 8.69 -9.88
C PHE A 109 7.28 9.76 -8.93
N TRP A 110 6.09 10.26 -9.18
CA TRP A 110 5.40 11.20 -8.32
C TRP A 110 5.21 10.71 -6.90
N ARG A 111 5.02 9.43 -6.75
CA ARG A 111 4.76 8.83 -5.46
C ARG A 111 6.02 8.50 -4.68
N TYR A 112 7.16 8.39 -5.35
CA TYR A 112 8.39 7.90 -4.74
C TYR A 112 9.50 8.92 -4.60
N VAL A 113 9.61 9.89 -5.50
CA VAL A 113 10.76 10.80 -5.57
C VAL A 113 10.47 12.19 -5.01
N HIS A 114 9.22 12.62 -4.96
CA HIS A 114 8.84 13.96 -4.51
C HIS A 114 8.62 14.07 -3.01
N ASN A 115 9.53 13.55 -2.23
CA ASN A 115 9.36 13.52 -0.79
C ASN A 115 10.26 14.50 -0.02
N ASP A 116 11.10 15.24 -0.73
CA ASP A 116 12.10 16.11 -0.11
C ASP A 116 11.50 17.22 0.76
N GLU A 117 10.24 17.58 0.54
CA GLU A 117 9.58 18.65 1.29
C GLU A 117 8.47 18.15 2.24
N GLY A 118 8.35 16.85 2.47
CA GLY A 118 7.34 16.32 3.38
C GLY A 118 5.90 16.36 2.85
N ASN A 119 5.72 16.70 1.60
CA ASN A 119 4.42 16.93 1.00
C ASN A 119 4.14 15.94 -0.12
N TRP A 120 3.96 14.66 0.25
CA TRP A 120 3.66 13.62 -0.71
C TRP A 120 2.35 13.91 -1.44
N ALA A 121 2.41 14.03 -2.77
CA ALA A 121 1.26 14.38 -3.60
C ALA A 121 0.45 15.61 -3.09
N GLY A 122 1.07 16.44 -2.27
CA GLY A 122 0.44 17.61 -1.63
C GLY A 122 -0.50 17.26 -0.49
N ALA A 123 -0.50 16.02 0.01
CA ALA A 123 -1.18 15.67 1.24
C ALA A 123 -0.26 15.95 2.43
N PRO A 124 -0.75 16.58 3.48
CA PRO A 124 0.06 16.87 4.66
C PRO A 124 0.48 15.58 5.36
N ARG A 125 1.60 15.63 6.07
CA ARG A 125 1.99 14.60 7.02
C ARG A 125 1.06 14.68 8.21
N TYR A 126 0.58 13.54 8.66
CA TYR A 126 -0.22 13.47 9.87
C TYR A 126 0.60 13.02 11.06
N ILE A 127 1.31 11.92 10.89
CA ILE A 127 2.11 11.29 11.92
C ILE A 127 3.50 11.11 11.35
N ASP A 128 4.47 11.82 11.94
CA ASP A 128 5.88 11.62 11.67
C ASP A 128 6.45 10.62 12.69
N ILE A 129 7.23 9.68 12.19
CA ILE A 129 7.92 8.67 12.99
C ILE A 129 9.41 8.88 12.76
N LYS A 130 10.11 9.23 13.83
CA LYS A 130 11.56 9.45 13.77
C LYS A 130 12.32 8.12 13.63
N PRO A 131 13.54 8.12 13.13
CA PRO A 131 14.41 6.96 13.17
C PRO A 131 14.55 6.38 14.59
N SER A 132 14.85 5.11 14.68
CA SER A 132 15.17 4.46 15.96
C SER A 132 16.53 4.93 16.46
N ASP A 133 16.63 5.11 17.78
CA ASP A 133 17.92 5.32 18.45
C ASP A 133 18.73 4.02 18.51
N ASN A 134 18.07 2.86 18.31
CA ASN A 134 18.67 1.53 18.30
C ASN A 134 18.17 0.75 17.07
N THR A 135 18.65 1.14 15.91
CA THR A 135 18.28 0.52 14.62
C THR A 135 18.65 -0.96 14.59
N TYR A 136 17.70 -1.80 14.21
CA TYR A 136 18.00 -3.22 13.97
C TYR A 136 18.96 -3.39 12.80
N GLN A 137 20.12 -4.00 13.06
CA GLN A 137 21.15 -4.26 12.04
C GLN A 137 21.01 -5.67 11.48
N PHE A 138 20.90 -5.78 10.16
CA PHE A 138 20.86 -7.06 9.47
C PHE A 138 22.27 -7.69 9.41
N LYS A 139 22.30 -9.01 9.53
CA LYS A 139 23.48 -9.80 9.13
C LYS A 139 23.34 -10.13 7.65
N PHE A 140 24.49 -10.21 6.96
CA PHE A 140 24.55 -10.50 5.54
C PHE A 140 25.37 -11.75 5.29
N ASP A 141 24.90 -12.57 4.31
CA ASP A 141 25.61 -13.73 3.79
C ASP A 141 25.27 -13.84 2.30
N LEU A 142 25.76 -12.86 1.54
CA LEU A 142 25.28 -12.58 0.19
C LEU A 142 25.74 -13.64 -0.82
N ARG A 143 24.80 -14.17 -1.56
CA ARG A 143 25.04 -15.01 -2.72
C ARG A 143 24.69 -14.30 -4.02
N ASN A 144 25.43 -14.63 -5.07
CA ASN A 144 25.21 -14.09 -6.38
C ASN A 144 24.08 -14.86 -7.09
N ASP A 145 22.92 -14.25 -7.25
CA ASP A 145 21.82 -14.83 -8.01
C ASP A 145 21.74 -14.22 -9.42
N LYS A 146 22.18 -14.97 -10.41
CA LYS A 146 22.18 -14.54 -11.82
C LYS A 146 20.78 -14.30 -12.37
N TYR A 147 19.78 -15.02 -11.86
CA TYR A 147 18.41 -14.84 -12.29
C TYR A 147 17.84 -13.50 -11.78
N ILE A 148 18.01 -13.19 -10.50
CA ILE A 148 17.57 -11.92 -9.93
C ILE A 148 18.27 -10.75 -10.62
N LYS A 149 19.58 -10.81 -10.82
CA LYS A 149 20.33 -9.79 -11.57
C LYS A 149 19.77 -9.57 -12.97
N LYS A 150 19.42 -10.65 -13.66
CA LYS A 150 18.78 -10.56 -14.98
C LYS A 150 17.39 -9.90 -14.91
N GLN A 151 16.63 -10.18 -13.85
CA GLN A 151 15.33 -9.51 -13.65
C GLN A 151 15.51 -8.01 -13.40
N MET A 152 16.48 -7.63 -12.58
CA MET A 152 16.82 -6.22 -12.35
C MET A 152 17.14 -5.45 -13.64
N GLN A 153 17.78 -6.10 -14.59
CA GLN A 153 18.13 -5.51 -15.88
C GLN A 153 16.97 -5.44 -16.88
N LYS A 154 15.96 -6.32 -16.75
CA LYS A 154 14.95 -6.50 -17.78
C LYS A 154 13.55 -6.05 -17.39
N THR A 155 13.26 -5.98 -16.10
CA THR A 155 11.92 -5.67 -15.59
C THR A 155 11.88 -4.30 -14.91
N ALA A 156 10.71 -3.92 -14.42
CA ALA A 156 10.53 -2.71 -13.61
C ALA A 156 10.94 -2.91 -12.13
N LEU A 157 11.63 -3.99 -11.79
CA LEU A 157 12.10 -4.27 -10.44
C LEU A 157 13.16 -3.26 -10.01
N LEU A 158 12.93 -2.61 -8.88
CA LEU A 158 13.84 -1.64 -8.29
C LEU A 158 14.71 -2.25 -7.20
N SER A 159 14.12 -3.13 -6.40
CA SER A 159 14.77 -3.75 -5.26
C SER A 159 14.27 -5.17 -5.05
N TYR A 160 15.19 -6.05 -4.71
CA TYR A 160 14.92 -7.41 -4.26
C TYR A 160 15.75 -7.74 -3.04
N LEU A 161 15.11 -8.17 -1.97
CA LEU A 161 15.76 -8.68 -0.76
C LEU A 161 15.22 -10.07 -0.46
N LEU A 162 16.13 -11.02 -0.19
CA LEU A 162 15.80 -12.31 0.40
C LEU A 162 16.44 -12.42 1.77
N TYR A 163 15.60 -12.59 2.79
CA TYR A 163 16.00 -12.86 4.16
C TYR A 163 15.65 -14.30 4.49
N GLU A 164 16.64 -15.08 4.91
CA GLU A 164 16.48 -16.45 5.37
C GLU A 164 17.58 -16.80 6.39
N ASP A 165 17.31 -17.72 7.29
CA ASP A 165 18.24 -18.18 8.32
C ASP A 165 18.88 -17.04 9.13
N GLY A 166 18.12 -16.00 9.41
CA GLY A 166 18.57 -14.85 10.21
C GLY A 166 19.43 -13.83 9.47
N LYS A 167 19.60 -13.95 8.16
CA LYS A 167 20.49 -13.11 7.35
C LYS A 167 19.83 -12.66 6.05
N ILE A 168 20.31 -11.55 5.50
CA ILE A 168 20.04 -11.18 4.10
C ILE A 168 20.99 -11.97 3.22
N VAL A 169 20.44 -12.82 2.35
CA VAL A 169 21.22 -13.69 1.44
C VAL A 169 21.20 -13.23 -0.01
N ILE A 170 20.21 -12.41 -0.39
CA ILE A 170 20.19 -11.70 -1.68
C ILE A 170 19.82 -10.26 -1.39
N ASP A 171 20.58 -9.34 -1.94
CA ASP A 171 20.40 -7.91 -1.83
C ASP A 171 20.75 -7.27 -3.18
N GLU A 172 19.70 -7.02 -3.97
CA GLU A 172 19.88 -6.46 -5.30
C GLU A 172 19.06 -5.19 -5.48
N MET A 173 19.67 -4.22 -6.12
CA MET A 173 19.05 -2.99 -6.58
C MET A 173 19.11 -2.91 -8.10
N SER A 174 18.17 -2.19 -8.70
CA SER A 174 18.25 -1.87 -10.12
C SER A 174 19.62 -1.28 -10.46
N PRO A 175 20.24 -1.68 -11.59
CA PRO A 175 21.57 -1.21 -11.97
C PRO A 175 21.65 0.32 -12.11
N LYS A 176 22.87 0.87 -11.94
CA LYS A 176 23.11 2.32 -12.02
C LYS A 176 22.86 2.92 -13.41
N ASP A 177 22.99 2.11 -14.45
CA ASP A 177 22.66 2.47 -15.85
C ASP A 177 21.14 2.43 -16.13
N ARG A 178 20.36 2.08 -15.11
CA ARG A 178 18.88 2.10 -15.14
C ARG A 178 18.34 2.93 -13.96
N PHE A 179 17.48 2.34 -13.16
CA PHE A 179 16.81 3.01 -12.03
C PHE A 179 17.69 3.20 -10.81
N GLY A 180 18.75 2.40 -10.65
CA GLY A 180 19.69 2.52 -9.52
C GLY A 180 20.50 3.81 -9.51
N LYS A 181 20.43 4.63 -10.58
CA LYS A 181 20.96 6.00 -10.57
C LYS A 181 20.17 6.92 -9.62
N VAL A 182 18.87 6.66 -9.45
CA VAL A 182 17.95 7.56 -8.73
C VAL A 182 17.32 6.92 -7.51
N TYR A 183 17.23 5.60 -7.48
CA TYR A 183 16.70 4.86 -6.32
C TYR A 183 17.88 4.25 -5.54
N THR A 184 17.99 4.66 -4.29
CA THR A 184 19.05 4.22 -3.36
C THR A 184 18.44 3.48 -2.17
N ASN A 185 19.27 3.02 -1.26
CA ASN A 185 18.83 2.42 0.00
C ASN A 185 18.03 3.39 0.88
N GLU A 186 18.27 4.69 0.74
CA GLU A 186 17.63 5.75 1.49
C GLU A 186 16.31 6.23 0.86
N THR A 187 16.01 5.76 -0.37
CA THR A 187 14.77 6.13 -1.04
C THR A 187 13.56 5.62 -0.28
N GLN A 188 12.66 6.52 0.06
CA GLN A 188 11.40 6.20 0.70
C GLN A 188 10.35 5.82 -0.35
N PHE A 189 9.98 4.56 -0.37
CA PHE A 189 8.98 4.02 -1.28
C PHE A 189 7.59 4.07 -0.67
N HIS A 190 6.63 4.42 -1.51
CA HIS A 190 5.24 4.48 -1.11
C HIS A 190 4.67 3.08 -0.83
N SER A 191 4.02 2.90 0.32
CA SER A 191 3.47 1.60 0.74
C SER A 191 2.41 1.03 -0.18
N GLN A 192 1.66 1.87 -0.86
CA GLN A 192 0.45 1.43 -1.56
C GLN A 192 -0.44 0.59 -0.60
N SER A 193 -0.93 -0.55 -1.07
CA SER A 193 -1.78 -1.42 -0.25
C SER A 193 -1.04 -2.22 0.84
N VAL A 194 0.29 -2.24 0.86
CA VAL A 194 1.08 -2.76 1.99
C VAL A 194 0.68 -2.07 3.30
N GLY A 195 0.32 -0.79 3.24
CA GLY A 195 -0.17 -0.04 4.39
C GLY A 195 -1.39 -0.65 5.08
N LYS A 196 -2.22 -1.41 4.36
CA LYS A 196 -3.36 -2.11 4.96
C LYS A 196 -2.91 -3.19 5.93
N SER A 197 -1.90 -3.96 5.55
CA SER A 197 -1.34 -5.00 6.41
C SER A 197 -0.67 -4.41 7.65
N LEU A 198 -0.02 -3.25 7.51
CA LEU A 198 0.52 -2.53 8.66
C LEU A 198 -0.57 -1.97 9.57
N ALA A 199 -1.70 -1.52 9.03
CA ALA A 199 -2.85 -1.14 9.83
C ALA A 199 -3.36 -2.30 10.69
N SER A 200 -3.35 -3.52 10.14
CA SER A 200 -3.65 -4.73 10.90
C SER A 200 -2.63 -4.99 12.00
N TYR A 201 -1.35 -4.84 11.71
CA TYR A 201 -0.30 -5.05 12.71
C TYR A 201 -0.37 -4.02 13.85
N ILE A 202 -0.63 -2.75 13.54
CA ILE A 202 -0.90 -1.70 14.55
C ILE A 202 -2.12 -2.06 15.41
N LEU A 203 -3.20 -2.55 14.80
CA LEU A 203 -4.37 -3.04 15.54
C LEU A 203 -3.99 -4.19 16.48
N GLY A 204 -3.17 -5.14 16.02
CA GLY A 204 -2.66 -6.24 16.86
C GLY A 204 -1.94 -5.73 18.12
N HIS A 205 -1.07 -4.73 17.96
CA HIS A 205 -0.42 -4.07 19.09
C HIS A 205 -1.41 -3.35 20.02
N ALA A 206 -2.41 -2.67 19.46
CA ALA A 206 -3.44 -2.01 20.26
C ALA A 206 -4.27 -3.03 21.06
N ILE A 207 -4.56 -4.20 20.48
CA ILE A 207 -5.22 -5.31 21.18
C ILE A 207 -4.31 -5.85 22.30
N CYS A 208 -3.04 -6.09 22.00
CA CYS A 208 -2.09 -6.63 22.96
C CYS A 208 -1.82 -5.70 24.16
N LYS A 209 -1.93 -4.39 23.94
CA LYS A 209 -1.86 -3.39 25.02
C LYS A 209 -3.20 -3.18 25.76
N GLY A 210 -4.25 -3.89 25.37
CA GLY A 210 -5.59 -3.78 25.99
C GLY A 210 -6.36 -2.51 25.62
N TYR A 211 -5.91 -1.76 24.61
CA TYR A 211 -6.58 -0.54 24.16
C TYR A 211 -7.83 -0.83 23.35
N VAL A 212 -7.82 -1.92 22.62
CA VAL A 212 -8.93 -2.43 21.82
C VAL A 212 -9.22 -3.86 22.31
N GLY A 213 -10.48 -4.27 22.24
CA GLY A 213 -10.85 -5.65 22.53
C GLY A 213 -10.19 -6.64 21.56
N ASN A 214 -10.56 -7.90 21.62
CA ASN A 214 -10.04 -8.91 20.70
C ASN A 214 -10.67 -8.81 19.30
N ILE A 215 -10.22 -9.64 18.37
CA ILE A 215 -10.71 -9.63 16.98
C ILE A 215 -12.21 -9.97 16.83
N ASP A 216 -12.81 -10.62 17.82
CA ASP A 216 -14.25 -10.92 17.84
C ASP A 216 -15.08 -9.81 18.48
N SER A 217 -14.44 -8.79 19.07
CA SER A 217 -15.15 -7.63 19.63
C SER A 217 -15.86 -6.86 18.53
N LYS A 218 -17.03 -6.33 18.89
CA LYS A 218 -17.83 -5.48 18.00
C LYS A 218 -17.41 -4.02 18.12
N ILE A 219 -17.42 -3.30 17.03
CA ILE A 219 -17.24 -1.85 17.02
C ILE A 219 -18.62 -1.21 17.20
N ASN A 220 -18.97 -0.84 18.45
CA ASN A 220 -20.24 -0.23 18.79
C ASN A 220 -20.14 0.96 19.75
N ASP A 221 -18.93 1.27 20.17
CA ASP A 221 -18.63 2.34 21.11
C ASP A 221 -18.13 3.63 20.44
N TRP A 222 -17.96 3.64 19.13
CA TRP A 222 -17.54 4.81 18.37
C TRP A 222 -18.75 5.61 17.86
N PRO A 223 -18.99 6.83 18.38
CA PRO A 223 -20.22 7.57 18.07
C PRO A 223 -20.47 7.83 16.59
N ILE A 224 -19.40 8.10 15.80
CA ILE A 224 -19.55 8.44 14.38
C ILE A 224 -20.10 7.30 13.52
N ILE A 225 -19.95 6.04 13.96
CA ILE A 225 -20.45 4.89 13.19
C ILE A 225 -21.83 4.42 13.63
N LYS A 226 -22.41 5.00 14.70
CA LYS A 226 -23.65 4.51 15.34
C LYS A 226 -24.80 4.24 14.37
N ASN A 227 -24.95 5.06 13.35
CA ASN A 227 -26.01 4.92 12.35
C ASN A 227 -25.50 4.50 10.98
N SER A 228 -24.42 3.73 10.93
CA SER A 228 -23.80 3.28 9.68
C SER A 228 -23.78 1.76 9.55
N ILE A 229 -23.42 1.27 8.36
CA ILE A 229 -23.26 -0.17 8.09
C ILE A 229 -22.17 -0.83 8.95
N TYR A 230 -21.28 -0.05 9.57
CA TYR A 230 -20.14 -0.56 10.34
C TYR A 230 -20.45 -0.71 11.84
N HIS A 231 -21.58 -0.18 12.31
CA HIS A 231 -22.00 -0.36 13.70
C HIS A 231 -22.26 -1.85 14.00
N ASP A 232 -21.83 -2.31 15.16
CA ASP A 232 -21.95 -3.71 15.60
C ASP A 232 -21.22 -4.76 14.74
N GLN A 233 -20.38 -4.32 13.81
CA GLN A 233 -19.53 -5.25 13.07
C GLN A 233 -18.39 -5.77 13.94
N LYS A 234 -18.08 -7.06 13.82
CA LYS A 234 -16.90 -7.62 14.44
C LYS A 234 -15.63 -7.09 13.77
N ILE A 235 -14.61 -6.82 14.56
CA ILE A 235 -13.29 -6.39 14.06
C ILE A 235 -12.79 -7.35 12.97
N ILE A 236 -12.87 -8.68 13.21
CA ILE A 236 -12.42 -9.68 12.23
C ILE A 236 -13.15 -9.59 10.89
N ASP A 237 -14.44 -9.25 10.87
CA ASP A 237 -15.18 -9.10 9.63
C ASP A 237 -14.69 -7.87 8.82
N ILE A 238 -14.39 -6.79 9.51
CA ILE A 238 -13.85 -5.56 8.90
C ILE A 238 -12.46 -5.82 8.33
N ILE A 239 -11.54 -6.39 9.14
CA ILE A 239 -10.16 -6.62 8.68
C ILE A 239 -10.03 -7.74 7.66
N ASN A 240 -11.02 -8.64 7.59
CA ASN A 240 -11.15 -9.62 6.50
C ASN A 240 -11.86 -9.04 5.25
N MET A 241 -12.17 -7.74 5.25
CA MET A 241 -12.92 -7.09 4.15
C MET A 241 -14.25 -7.80 3.85
N ALA A 242 -14.96 -8.18 4.90
CA ALA A 242 -16.24 -8.89 4.84
C ALA A 242 -17.33 -8.19 5.65
N ALA A 243 -17.29 -6.87 5.72
CA ALA A 243 -18.24 -6.06 6.49
C ALA A 243 -19.67 -5.98 5.87
N GLY A 244 -19.88 -6.59 4.71
CA GLY A 244 -21.17 -6.53 4.02
C GLY A 244 -21.40 -5.21 3.28
N ASP A 245 -20.33 -4.47 2.98
CA ASP A 245 -20.34 -3.18 2.29
C ASP A 245 -20.15 -3.28 0.78
N GLN A 246 -19.98 -4.49 0.23
CA GLN A 246 -19.66 -4.70 -1.19
C GLN A 246 -20.71 -4.12 -2.15
N ALA A 247 -21.98 -4.02 -1.73
CA ALA A 247 -23.03 -3.44 -2.57
C ALA A 247 -22.76 -1.96 -2.88
N TYR A 248 -22.07 -1.25 -1.99
CA TYR A 248 -21.78 0.17 -2.10
C TYR A 248 -20.48 0.45 -2.88
N PHE A 249 -19.58 -0.54 -2.96
CA PHE A 249 -18.34 -0.47 -3.70
C PHE A 249 -18.33 -1.28 -4.99
N SER A 250 -19.46 -1.89 -5.36
CA SER A 250 -19.54 -2.72 -6.55
C SER A 250 -19.61 -1.89 -7.83
N LYS A 251 -19.13 -2.47 -8.94
CA LYS A 251 -19.22 -1.87 -10.27
C LYS A 251 -20.67 -1.63 -10.71
N ASN A 252 -21.61 -2.36 -10.14
CA ASN A 252 -23.04 -2.28 -10.45
C ASN A 252 -23.80 -1.26 -9.60
N ASN A 253 -23.13 -0.57 -8.67
CA ASN A 253 -23.75 0.52 -7.96
C ASN A 253 -23.98 1.68 -8.92
N PRO A 254 -25.22 2.18 -9.09
CA PRO A 254 -25.53 3.27 -10.01
C PRO A 254 -24.73 4.54 -9.74
N SER A 255 -24.40 4.80 -8.48
CA SER A 255 -23.54 5.94 -8.11
C SER A 255 -22.10 5.76 -8.59
N ASN A 256 -21.66 4.52 -8.75
CA ASN A 256 -20.33 4.11 -9.25
C ASN A 256 -19.13 4.92 -8.71
N ARG A 257 -19.40 5.73 -7.70
CA ARG A 257 -18.51 6.75 -7.14
C ARG A 257 -17.37 6.13 -6.35
N TYR A 258 -17.62 4.95 -5.76
CA TYR A 258 -16.72 4.34 -4.78
C TYR A 258 -16.38 2.89 -5.12
N LYS A 259 -16.11 2.58 -6.39
CA LYS A 259 -15.86 1.20 -6.89
C LYS A 259 -14.92 0.36 -6.04
N THR A 260 -13.94 0.99 -5.38
CA THR A 260 -12.95 0.32 -4.53
C THR A 260 -12.78 1.02 -3.17
N GLY A 261 -13.68 1.92 -2.81
CA GLY A 261 -13.54 2.77 -1.64
C GLY A 261 -12.43 3.84 -1.76
N ARG A 262 -11.88 4.07 -2.98
CA ARG A 262 -10.77 5.02 -3.16
C ARG A 262 -11.17 6.45 -2.81
N SER A 263 -12.32 6.91 -3.27
CA SER A 263 -12.80 8.27 -2.99
C SER A 263 -13.11 8.46 -1.50
N VAL A 264 -13.71 7.45 -0.88
CA VAL A 264 -14.05 7.46 0.54
C VAL A 264 -12.80 7.43 1.41
N SER A 265 -11.74 6.72 0.99
CA SER A 265 -10.48 6.68 1.73
C SER A 265 -9.69 7.99 1.71
N ASN A 266 -10.05 8.94 0.84
CA ASN A 266 -9.51 10.31 0.85
C ASN A 266 -10.31 11.26 1.76
N THR A 267 -11.36 10.75 2.40
CA THR A 267 -12.27 11.48 3.27
C THR A 267 -12.05 11.03 4.71
N THR A 268 -12.22 11.91 5.69
CA THR A 268 -12.17 11.49 7.09
C THR A 268 -13.30 10.49 7.39
N PRO A 269 -13.12 9.55 8.33
CA PRO A 269 -14.17 8.60 8.69
C PRO A 269 -15.47 9.28 9.09
N LYS A 270 -15.41 10.40 9.80
CA LYS A 270 -16.59 11.19 10.18
C LYS A 270 -17.38 11.65 8.95
N LYS A 271 -16.72 12.35 8.02
CA LYS A 271 -17.37 12.79 6.77
C LYS A 271 -17.88 11.63 5.93
N ALA A 272 -17.18 10.50 5.90
CA ALA A 272 -17.63 9.30 5.21
C ALA A 272 -18.92 8.73 5.83
N MET A 273 -19.01 8.67 7.15
CA MET A 273 -20.20 8.18 7.85
C MET A 273 -21.40 9.11 7.64
N GLU A 274 -21.19 10.41 7.73
CA GLU A 274 -22.26 11.41 7.58
C GLU A 274 -22.83 11.45 6.15
N ASN A 275 -21.96 11.34 5.14
CA ASN A 275 -22.34 11.59 3.75
C ASN A 275 -22.63 10.33 2.94
N GLU A 276 -21.97 9.19 3.26
CA GLU A 276 -21.96 8.03 2.39
C GLU A 276 -22.60 6.79 3.03
N PHE A 277 -22.45 6.61 4.33
CA PHE A 277 -22.83 5.36 5.01
C PHE A 277 -23.97 5.51 6.03
N LYS A 278 -24.52 6.70 6.15
CA LYS A 278 -25.63 6.98 7.09
C LYS A 278 -26.84 6.11 6.75
N GLU A 279 -27.39 5.48 7.79
CA GLU A 279 -28.61 4.65 7.72
C GLU A 279 -28.54 3.44 6.77
N LEU A 280 -27.37 3.15 6.20
CA LEU A 280 -27.19 1.98 5.37
C LEU A 280 -27.09 0.70 6.23
N LYS A 281 -27.63 -0.40 5.70
CA LYS A 281 -27.56 -1.71 6.34
C LYS A 281 -26.54 -2.60 5.63
N PRO A 282 -25.79 -3.44 6.38
CA PRO A 282 -24.85 -4.36 5.76
C PRO A 282 -25.60 -5.39 4.92
N SER A 283 -25.05 -5.72 3.76
CA SER A 283 -25.46 -6.84 2.93
C SER A 283 -24.81 -8.15 3.41
N LYS A 284 -25.01 -9.26 2.68
CA LYS A 284 -24.40 -10.55 3.03
C LYS A 284 -22.87 -10.40 3.16
N LYS A 285 -22.32 -10.86 4.29
CA LYS A 285 -20.87 -10.86 4.55
C LYS A 285 -20.15 -11.78 3.58
N ARG A 286 -19.25 -11.21 2.81
CA ARG A 286 -18.33 -11.90 1.90
C ARG A 286 -17.15 -11.03 1.61
N TYR A 287 -16.02 -11.61 1.20
CA TYR A 287 -14.85 -10.85 0.80
C TYR A 287 -15.18 -9.83 -0.30
N ALA A 288 -14.84 -8.58 -0.04
CA ALA A 288 -14.94 -7.50 -1.01
C ALA A 288 -13.85 -6.45 -0.73
N TYR A 289 -12.75 -6.54 -1.47
CA TYR A 289 -11.61 -5.67 -1.29
C TYR A 289 -11.97 -4.19 -1.51
N ASN A 290 -11.66 -3.36 -0.52
CA ASN A 290 -11.80 -1.91 -0.62
C ASN A 290 -10.68 -1.17 0.14
N ASN A 291 -10.55 0.13 -0.08
CA ASN A 291 -9.53 0.95 0.53
C ASN A 291 -9.97 1.64 1.82
N PHE A 292 -11.24 1.58 2.17
CA PHE A 292 -11.78 2.30 3.31
C PHE A 292 -11.64 1.56 4.64
N LEU A 293 -11.88 0.25 4.66
CA LEU A 293 -11.88 -0.51 5.92
C LEU A 293 -10.56 -0.44 6.70
N PRO A 294 -9.37 -0.51 6.07
CA PRO A 294 -8.12 -0.32 6.79
C PRO A 294 -7.97 1.09 7.37
N HIS A 295 -8.47 2.08 6.65
CA HIS A 295 -8.51 3.46 7.09
C HIS A 295 -9.44 3.62 8.31
N LEU A 296 -10.62 3.00 8.26
CA LEU A 296 -11.56 2.97 9.36
C LEU A 296 -10.94 2.36 10.63
N ILE A 297 -10.24 1.24 10.50
CA ILE A 297 -9.60 0.54 11.64
C ILE A 297 -8.52 1.40 12.31
N LEU A 298 -7.63 2.03 11.56
CA LEU A 298 -6.60 2.91 12.16
C LEU A 298 -7.25 4.06 12.94
N ASN A 299 -8.28 4.68 12.38
CA ASN A 299 -8.95 5.79 13.05
C ASN A 299 -9.81 5.32 14.22
N TYR A 300 -10.28 4.08 14.23
CA TYR A 300 -10.90 3.48 15.42
C TYR A 300 -9.87 3.31 16.56
N VAL A 301 -8.66 2.86 16.25
CA VAL A 301 -7.58 2.80 17.25
C VAL A 301 -7.28 4.18 17.81
N ILE A 302 -7.17 5.20 16.95
CA ILE A 302 -6.98 6.60 17.39
C ILE A 302 -8.12 7.05 18.31
N PHE A 303 -9.36 6.77 17.93
CA PHE A 303 -10.53 7.08 18.77
C PHE A 303 -10.44 6.42 20.16
N LYS A 304 -10.02 5.16 20.21
CA LYS A 304 -9.95 4.40 21.49
C LYS A 304 -8.92 4.96 22.47
N ILE A 305 -7.81 5.51 21.99
CA ILE A 305 -6.68 5.88 22.84
C ILE A 305 -6.31 7.36 22.81
N GLY A 306 -6.85 8.10 21.86
CA GLY A 306 -6.49 9.50 21.62
C GLY A 306 -5.21 9.65 20.79
N GLU A 307 -5.02 10.83 20.20
CA GLU A 307 -3.93 11.11 19.27
C GLU A 307 -2.54 11.00 19.91
N GLU A 308 -2.38 11.50 21.15
CA GLU A 308 -1.11 11.45 21.87
C GLU A 308 -0.66 10.02 22.15
N LYS A 309 -1.52 9.19 22.73
CA LYS A 309 -1.22 7.77 22.97
C LYS A 309 -1.08 6.97 21.67
N TYR A 310 -1.73 7.41 20.60
CA TYR A 310 -1.55 6.78 19.30
C TYR A 310 -0.15 7.07 18.75
N GLN A 311 0.37 8.29 18.93
CA GLN A 311 1.76 8.61 18.58
C GLN A 311 2.75 7.75 19.40
N GLU A 312 2.51 7.61 20.72
CA GLU A 312 3.32 6.73 21.56
C GLU A 312 3.28 5.25 21.10
N LEU A 313 2.08 4.76 20.73
CA LEU A 313 1.92 3.41 20.20
C LEU A 313 2.72 3.20 18.91
N ILE A 314 2.65 4.15 17.98
CA ILE A 314 3.38 4.11 16.72
C ILE A 314 4.89 4.16 16.94
N ASP A 315 5.36 5.03 17.86
CA ASP A 315 6.77 5.10 18.23
C ASP A 315 7.25 3.78 18.90
N ASP A 316 6.46 3.19 19.77
CA ASP A 316 6.77 1.88 20.38
C ASP A 316 6.91 0.79 19.30
N ILE A 317 6.03 0.77 18.32
CA ILE A 317 6.07 -0.22 17.24
C ILE A 317 7.27 0.00 16.33
N PHE A 318 7.37 1.19 15.72
CA PHE A 318 8.32 1.40 14.62
C PHE A 318 9.72 1.74 15.10
N ARG A 319 9.85 2.55 16.13
CA ARG A 319 11.16 2.93 16.66
C ARG A 319 11.74 1.89 17.61
N LYS A 320 10.96 1.46 18.63
CA LYS A 320 11.51 0.61 19.70
C LYS A 320 11.51 -0.86 19.30
N LYS A 321 10.41 -1.39 18.76
CA LYS A 321 10.28 -2.81 18.43
C LYS A 321 10.89 -3.16 17.06
N ILE A 322 10.48 -2.47 16.01
CA ILE A 322 10.96 -2.72 14.65
C ILE A 322 12.39 -2.21 14.46
N GLY A 323 12.74 -1.08 15.06
CA GLY A 323 14.05 -0.47 14.94
C GLY A 323 14.31 0.09 13.55
N ILE A 324 13.39 0.92 13.03
CA ILE A 324 13.55 1.55 11.70
C ILE A 324 14.79 2.43 11.65
N GLU A 325 15.46 2.45 10.49
CA GLU A 325 16.68 3.23 10.27
C GLU A 325 16.40 4.65 9.80
N HIS A 326 15.38 4.80 8.98
CA HIS A 326 15.00 6.08 8.42
C HIS A 326 13.62 6.52 8.94
N GLY A 327 13.44 7.81 9.11
CA GLY A 327 12.14 8.35 9.47
C GLY A 327 11.08 8.00 8.44
N MET A 328 9.87 7.79 8.90
CA MET A 328 8.71 7.53 8.06
C MET A 328 7.51 8.36 8.49
N PHE A 329 6.46 8.40 7.70
CA PHE A 329 5.26 9.14 8.05
C PHE A 329 4.00 8.56 7.41
N PHE A 330 2.87 8.78 8.08
CA PHE A 330 1.53 8.56 7.54
C PHE A 330 0.96 9.87 6.99
N VAL A 331 0.07 9.76 6.01
CA VAL A 331 -0.56 10.91 5.35
C VAL A 331 -1.97 11.15 5.89
N GLU A 332 -2.36 12.42 5.96
CA GLU A 332 -3.74 12.79 6.23
C GLU A 332 -4.66 12.58 5.00
N PRO A 333 -5.96 12.36 5.22
CA PRO A 333 -6.95 12.54 4.17
C PRO A 333 -6.98 13.97 3.64
N GLU A 334 -7.31 14.12 2.36
CA GLU A 334 -7.41 15.43 1.71
C GLU A 334 -8.49 16.34 2.31
N THR A 335 -9.47 15.75 3.00
CA THR A 335 -10.57 16.47 3.64
C THR A 335 -10.41 16.69 5.14
N SER A 336 -9.23 16.41 5.70
CA SER A 336 -8.95 16.69 7.11
C SER A 336 -9.05 18.18 7.40
N GLU A 337 -9.67 18.49 8.53
CA GLU A 337 -9.86 19.86 9.05
C GLU A 337 -9.46 19.90 10.52
N PRO A 338 -9.17 21.07 11.10
CA PRO A 338 -8.97 21.19 12.54
C PRO A 338 -10.14 20.57 13.31
N GLY A 339 -9.84 19.68 14.27
CA GLY A 339 -10.84 18.94 15.06
C GLY A 339 -11.46 17.71 14.37
N ASP A 340 -11.14 17.45 13.09
CA ASP A 340 -11.54 16.25 12.35
C ASP A 340 -10.33 15.61 11.66
N ARG A 341 -9.19 15.57 12.33
CA ARG A 341 -7.97 14.95 11.81
C ARG A 341 -8.09 13.44 11.85
N SER A 342 -7.52 12.80 10.85
CA SER A 342 -7.47 11.34 10.75
C SER A 342 -6.25 10.90 9.94
N THR A 343 -5.87 9.65 10.03
CA THR A 343 -4.77 9.10 9.25
C THR A 343 -5.28 8.20 8.13
N ARG A 344 -4.55 8.19 7.03
CA ARG A 344 -4.69 7.17 5.97
C ARG A 344 -3.75 6.00 6.27
N THR A 345 -3.97 4.87 5.59
CA THR A 345 -3.05 3.72 5.66
C THR A 345 -1.80 3.89 4.79
N THR A 346 -1.70 4.99 4.09
CA THR A 346 -0.57 5.31 3.22
C THR A 346 0.61 5.80 4.05
N PHE A 347 1.77 5.19 3.86
CA PHE A 347 3.02 5.64 4.44
C PHE A 347 4.19 5.43 3.46
N LEU A 348 5.33 6.00 3.79
CA LEU A 348 6.57 5.89 3.03
C LEU A 348 7.68 5.37 3.93
N ALA A 349 8.46 4.41 3.41
CA ALA A 349 9.58 3.81 4.12
C ALA A 349 10.67 3.32 3.14
N THR A 350 11.88 3.10 3.64
CA THR A 350 12.96 2.53 2.85
C THR A 350 12.79 1.02 2.64
N ARG A 351 13.51 0.46 1.66
CA ARG A 351 13.49 -0.99 1.38
C ARG A 351 13.87 -1.85 2.58
N TYR A 352 14.85 -1.41 3.34
CA TYR A 352 15.27 -2.12 4.55
C TYR A 352 14.29 -1.95 5.71
N ASP A 353 13.65 -0.79 5.82
CA ASP A 353 12.64 -0.59 6.86
C ASP A 353 11.39 -1.44 6.60
N TYR A 354 10.97 -1.62 5.35
CA TYR A 354 9.95 -2.60 5.00
C TYR A 354 10.36 -4.04 5.39
N LEU A 355 11.63 -4.40 5.17
CA LEU A 355 12.14 -5.71 5.59
C LEU A 355 12.15 -5.84 7.13
N ARG A 356 12.54 -4.77 7.87
CA ARG A 356 12.48 -4.74 9.34
C ARG A 356 11.06 -4.95 9.85
N MET A 357 10.06 -4.32 9.23
CA MET A 357 8.64 -4.52 9.56
C MET A 357 8.21 -5.97 9.33
N SER A 358 8.58 -6.54 8.20
CA SER A 358 8.27 -7.95 7.88
C SER A 358 8.97 -8.91 8.85
N LYS A 359 10.22 -8.61 9.22
CA LYS A 359 10.98 -9.39 10.20
C LYS A 359 10.37 -9.32 11.59
N ALA A 360 9.91 -8.17 12.03
CA ALA A 360 9.26 -8.04 13.33
C ALA A 360 8.00 -8.93 13.41
N MET A 361 7.20 -8.98 12.35
CA MET A 361 6.05 -9.90 12.27
C MET A 361 6.49 -11.36 12.29
N LEU A 362 7.59 -11.70 11.62
CA LEU A 362 8.17 -13.04 11.63
C LEU A 362 8.63 -13.42 13.03
N ASP A 363 9.37 -12.54 13.70
CA ASP A 363 9.87 -12.76 15.07
C ASP A 363 8.71 -12.93 16.07
N ASP A 364 7.66 -12.11 15.94
CA ASP A 364 6.47 -12.25 16.78
C ASP A 364 5.81 -13.60 16.63
N TRP A 365 5.67 -14.06 15.39
CA TRP A 365 5.09 -15.37 15.11
C TRP A 365 5.95 -16.51 15.68
N GLN A 366 7.27 -16.44 15.48
CA GLN A 366 8.21 -17.47 15.92
C GLN A 366 8.32 -17.55 17.44
N ASN A 367 8.30 -16.40 18.13
CA ASN A 367 8.43 -16.30 19.57
C ASN A 367 7.10 -16.37 20.34
N ASP A 368 5.99 -16.60 19.63
CA ASP A 368 4.64 -16.70 20.21
C ASP A 368 4.26 -15.50 21.11
N THR A 369 4.71 -14.30 20.74
CA THR A 369 4.35 -13.07 21.44
C THR A 369 2.83 -12.84 21.38
N CYS A 370 2.31 -11.84 22.06
CA CYS A 370 0.90 -11.48 21.94
C CYS A 370 0.55 -11.13 20.49
N GLU A 371 1.38 -10.34 19.82
CA GLU A 371 1.21 -9.99 18.41
C GLU A 371 1.37 -11.21 17.50
N GLY A 372 2.25 -12.14 17.85
CA GLY A 372 2.38 -13.43 17.16
C GLY A 372 1.11 -14.27 17.28
N LYS A 373 0.50 -14.35 18.45
CA LYS A 373 -0.80 -15.00 18.66
C LYS A 373 -1.92 -14.31 17.88
N TYR A 374 -1.89 -12.97 17.82
CA TYR A 374 -2.79 -12.22 16.96
C TYR A 374 -2.63 -12.61 15.48
N LEU A 375 -1.42 -12.64 14.95
CA LEU A 375 -1.16 -13.05 13.55
C LEU A 375 -1.61 -14.50 13.29
N LYS A 376 -1.37 -15.43 14.23
CA LYS A 376 -1.84 -16.82 14.14
C LYS A 376 -3.36 -16.89 14.11
N SER A 377 -4.05 -16.12 14.95
CA SER A 377 -5.51 -16.05 14.96
C SER A 377 -6.08 -15.50 13.65
N LEU A 378 -5.41 -14.53 13.02
CA LEU A 378 -5.80 -14.06 11.69
C LEU A 378 -5.71 -15.19 10.65
N PHE A 379 -4.62 -15.96 10.67
CA PHE A 379 -4.45 -17.07 9.73
C PHE A 379 -5.53 -18.15 9.93
N GLU A 380 -5.88 -18.47 11.15
CA GLU A 380 -6.95 -19.41 11.49
C GLU A 380 -8.33 -18.89 11.03
N ARG A 381 -8.57 -17.61 11.20
CA ARG A 381 -9.83 -16.94 10.87
C ARG A 381 -9.88 -16.36 9.44
N ARG A 382 -8.91 -16.78 8.59
CA ARG A 382 -8.88 -16.35 7.19
C ARG A 382 -10.16 -16.77 6.44
N ILE A 383 -10.57 -15.93 5.52
CA ILE A 383 -11.72 -16.23 4.66
C ILE A 383 -11.29 -16.50 3.23
N LYS A 384 -12.10 -17.28 2.54
CA LYS A 384 -11.90 -17.53 1.11
C LYS A 384 -12.21 -16.26 0.31
N LYS A 385 -11.38 -15.89 -0.64
CA LYS A 385 -11.72 -14.88 -1.64
C LYS A 385 -12.81 -15.41 -2.56
N ASN A 386 -13.65 -14.52 -3.06
CA ASN A 386 -14.68 -14.89 -4.02
C ASN A 386 -14.09 -15.06 -5.43
N GLU A 387 -14.81 -15.73 -6.31
CA GLU A 387 -14.38 -16.06 -7.68
C GLU A 387 -14.03 -14.82 -8.52
N GLN A 388 -14.66 -13.69 -8.25
CA GLN A 388 -14.38 -12.42 -8.95
C GLN A 388 -12.91 -12.00 -8.82
N TRP A 389 -12.27 -12.31 -7.71
CA TRP A 389 -10.88 -11.99 -7.44
C TRP A 389 -9.95 -13.16 -7.76
N GLU A 390 -10.48 -14.38 -7.76
CA GLU A 390 -9.70 -15.60 -8.12
C GLU A 390 -9.29 -15.64 -9.58
N ASN A 391 -10.05 -14.99 -10.46
CA ASN A 391 -9.78 -14.93 -11.90
C ASN A 391 -8.92 -13.73 -12.33
N ASN A 392 -8.56 -12.86 -11.41
CA ASN A 392 -7.66 -11.77 -11.70
C ASN A 392 -6.24 -12.30 -11.89
N LYS A 393 -5.58 -11.92 -13.00
CA LYS A 393 -4.23 -12.38 -13.38
C LYS A 393 -3.11 -11.67 -12.62
N ASP A 394 -3.45 -10.79 -11.69
CA ASP A 394 -2.51 -10.10 -10.81
C ASP A 394 -2.14 -10.97 -9.60
N SER A 395 -1.27 -10.45 -8.73
CA SER A 395 -0.86 -11.11 -7.48
C SER A 395 -2.03 -11.56 -6.61
N PHE A 396 -3.20 -10.90 -6.72
CA PHE A 396 -4.43 -11.32 -6.04
C PHE A 396 -4.93 -12.68 -6.50
N GLY A 397 -4.69 -13.07 -7.76
CA GLY A 397 -5.07 -14.37 -8.30
C GLY A 397 -4.27 -15.55 -7.75
N LEU A 398 -3.07 -15.30 -7.22
CA LEU A 398 -2.19 -16.34 -6.68
C LEU A 398 -2.60 -16.77 -5.28
N THR A 399 -3.31 -15.93 -4.54
CA THR A 399 -3.74 -16.19 -3.17
C THR A 399 -5.24 -16.44 -3.14
N LYS A 400 -5.64 -17.49 -2.44
CA LYS A 400 -7.05 -17.95 -2.39
C LYS A 400 -7.79 -17.49 -1.14
N SER A 401 -7.09 -16.87 -0.20
CA SER A 401 -7.66 -16.46 1.09
C SER A 401 -7.16 -15.07 1.50
N TYR A 402 -7.86 -14.48 2.44
CA TYR A 402 -7.55 -13.18 3.04
C TYR A 402 -7.65 -13.27 4.55
N ALA A 403 -6.71 -12.67 5.27
CA ALA A 403 -6.53 -12.80 6.71
C ALA A 403 -6.13 -11.44 7.30
N GLY A 404 -7.09 -10.68 7.84
CA GLY A 404 -6.76 -9.46 8.56
C GLY A 404 -5.90 -8.46 7.77
N PHE A 405 -6.30 -8.13 6.55
CA PHE A 405 -5.56 -7.28 5.61
C PHE A 405 -4.29 -7.88 5.01
N PHE A 406 -4.04 -9.17 5.18
CA PHE A 406 -3.00 -9.91 4.47
C PHE A 406 -3.60 -10.82 3.42
N HIS A 407 -2.92 -10.95 2.29
CA HIS A 407 -3.20 -12.00 1.33
C HIS A 407 -2.54 -13.30 1.82
N THR A 408 -3.24 -14.42 1.72
CA THR A 408 -2.76 -15.73 2.15
C THR A 408 -3.37 -16.86 1.35
N GLY A 409 -3.06 -18.13 1.69
CA GLY A 409 -3.53 -19.26 0.94
C GLY A 409 -2.92 -19.31 -0.45
N LEU A 410 -1.60 -19.07 -0.55
CA LEU A 410 -0.85 -19.08 -1.78
C LEU A 410 -1.05 -20.42 -2.52
N LYS A 411 -1.20 -20.34 -3.85
CA LYS A 411 -1.40 -21.51 -4.70
C LYS A 411 -0.31 -22.56 -4.44
N GLY A 412 -0.70 -23.78 -4.11
CA GLY A 412 0.20 -24.86 -3.70
C GLY A 412 0.56 -24.89 -2.21
N MET A 413 0.33 -23.81 -1.46
CA MET A 413 0.64 -23.69 -0.02
C MET A 413 -0.56 -23.26 0.83
N LYS A 414 -1.75 -23.66 0.50
CA LYS A 414 -2.98 -23.15 1.14
C LYS A 414 -3.03 -23.34 2.66
N LYS A 415 -2.37 -24.36 3.18
CA LYS A 415 -2.33 -24.70 4.62
C LYS A 415 -1.14 -24.08 5.34
N ARG A 416 -0.12 -23.65 4.61
CA ARG A 416 1.10 -23.10 5.16
C ARG A 416 0.89 -21.65 5.54
N PRO A 417 1.36 -21.19 6.71
CA PRO A 417 1.22 -19.82 7.14
C PRO A 417 2.18 -18.90 6.37
N VAL A 418 1.71 -18.46 5.21
CA VAL A 418 2.38 -17.47 4.38
C VAL A 418 1.49 -16.24 4.29
N PHE A 419 1.99 -15.09 4.71
CA PHE A 419 1.33 -13.82 4.54
C PHE A 419 2.01 -12.99 3.45
N ILE A 420 1.19 -12.33 2.64
CA ILE A 420 1.67 -11.44 1.59
C ILE A 420 1.05 -10.06 1.83
N MET A 421 1.92 -9.09 2.03
CA MET A 421 1.60 -7.67 1.96
C MET A 421 1.78 -7.24 0.51
N ASP A 422 0.68 -6.86 -0.16
CA ASP A 422 0.68 -6.60 -1.60
C ASP A 422 0.28 -5.16 -1.87
N GLY A 423 1.18 -4.42 -2.51
CA GLY A 423 1.01 -3.04 -2.92
C GLY A 423 1.03 -2.89 -4.43
N TYR A 424 0.11 -2.06 -4.93
CA TYR A 424 0.02 -1.75 -6.35
C TYR A 424 1.37 -1.26 -6.90
N GLY A 425 1.84 -1.89 -7.97
CA GLY A 425 3.11 -1.56 -8.62
C GLY A 425 4.26 -2.51 -8.27
N GLY A 426 4.03 -3.53 -7.43
CA GLY A 426 5.03 -4.54 -7.13
C GLY A 426 5.78 -4.32 -5.81
N GLN A 427 5.20 -3.57 -4.89
CA GLN A 427 5.60 -3.58 -3.48
C GLN A 427 5.02 -4.85 -2.85
N ILE A 428 5.81 -5.92 -2.85
CA ILE A 428 5.35 -7.23 -2.39
C ILE A 428 6.31 -7.74 -1.33
N PHE A 429 5.77 -7.99 -0.13
CA PHE A 429 6.51 -8.54 1.00
C PHE A 429 5.84 -9.84 1.42
N THR A 430 6.52 -10.94 1.17
CA THR A 430 6.03 -12.30 1.44
C THR A 430 6.76 -12.86 2.64
N ILE A 431 6.02 -13.19 3.69
CA ILE A 431 6.54 -13.76 4.93
C ILE A 431 6.10 -15.21 5.02
N ASP A 432 7.06 -16.13 5.00
CA ASP A 432 6.85 -17.54 5.31
C ASP A 432 7.22 -17.81 6.76
N PHE A 433 6.22 -17.89 7.59
CA PHE A 433 6.41 -18.09 9.03
C PHE A 433 6.96 -19.48 9.37
N GLU A 434 6.68 -20.47 8.56
CA GLU A 434 7.16 -21.84 8.78
C GLU A 434 8.64 -21.99 8.45
N ARG A 435 9.11 -21.33 7.39
CA ARG A 435 10.50 -21.41 6.94
C ARG A 435 11.37 -20.25 7.42
N ALA A 436 10.83 -19.37 8.24
CA ALA A 436 11.53 -18.15 8.68
C ALA A 436 12.16 -17.36 7.52
N ARG A 437 11.40 -17.20 6.43
CA ARG A 437 11.88 -16.60 5.19
C ARG A 437 11.03 -15.39 4.78
N ILE A 438 11.69 -14.34 4.29
CA ILE A 438 11.03 -13.14 3.76
C ILE A 438 11.58 -12.82 2.38
N VAL A 439 10.68 -12.65 1.42
CA VAL A 439 10.99 -12.06 0.11
C VAL A 439 10.38 -10.66 0.09
N ALA A 440 11.22 -9.66 -0.11
CA ALA A 440 10.81 -8.28 -0.19
C ALA A 440 11.16 -7.70 -1.57
N THR A 441 10.16 -7.25 -2.30
CA THR A 441 10.33 -6.63 -3.62
C THR A 441 9.71 -5.26 -3.67
N ILE A 442 10.36 -4.38 -4.41
CA ILE A 442 9.85 -3.07 -4.77
C ILE A 442 10.03 -2.90 -6.26
N ALA A 443 8.98 -2.43 -6.91
CA ALA A 443 8.96 -2.17 -8.34
C ALA A 443 8.28 -0.85 -8.70
N ILE A 444 8.36 -0.49 -9.96
CA ILE A 444 7.78 0.73 -10.48
C ILE A 444 6.75 0.44 -11.58
#